data_e1073e2619bd6a41497c4c24a577fc70
#
_entry.id   e1073e2619bd6a41497c4c24a577fc70
#
_cell.length_a   1.000
_cell.length_b   1.000
_cell.length_c   1.000
_cell.angle_alpha   90.00
_cell.angle_beta   90.00
_cell.angle_gamma   90.00
#
_symmetry.space_group_name_H-M   'P 1'
#
loop_
_entity.id
_entity.type
_entity.pdbx_description
1 polymer ?
#
loop_
_entity_poly.entity_id
_entity_poly.type
_entity_poly.pdbx_seq_one_letter_code
_entity_poly.pdbx_strand_id
1 'polypeptide(L)'
;IGWAYIDQEKFCKPLYDLVDLRTRMVKRTILTTIEVLVGPIRAKNKTHLLTGYVHAAYPPVYSNLAKVAGFDTAVLVKGVEGGVSPALRGDGKVFYYSGNNELQETKFDPKSISIEQNMRAVPLPNLDKQEGVKLDEISSDINVEDFSAKTSEIGIEALNGKDGPAKDTLIYTGALTLSIIKNISFNEAASQIKKAINSGKAKDFFYNSIWIIIK
;
A
#
# COMPACT_ATOMS: atom_id res chain seq x y z
N ILE A 1 -17.73 -11.95 1.14
CA ILE A 1 -16.29 -11.81 0.81
C ILE A 1 -15.88 -10.40 1.24
N GLY A 2 -14.81 -10.27 1.94
CA GLY A 2 -14.35 -9.04 2.54
C GLY A 2 -12.86 -8.84 2.36
N TRP A 3 -12.21 -8.25 3.33
CA TRP A 3 -10.77 -8.12 3.42
C TRP A 3 -10.26 -8.94 4.61
N ALA A 4 -8.97 -9.27 4.60
CA ALA A 4 -8.34 -9.99 5.70
C ALA A 4 -6.95 -9.40 5.97
N TYR A 5 -6.60 -9.30 7.24
CA TYR A 5 -5.22 -9.13 7.69
C TYR A 5 -4.60 -10.50 7.91
N ILE A 6 -3.40 -10.70 7.38
CA ILE A 6 -2.68 -11.96 7.53
C ILE A 6 -1.40 -11.68 8.30
N ASP A 7 -1.34 -12.26 9.50
CA ASP A 7 -0.17 -12.15 10.36
C ASP A 7 0.93 -13.11 9.89
N GLN A 8 2.08 -12.54 9.51
CA GLN A 8 3.22 -13.32 9.04
C GLN A 8 3.74 -14.29 10.10
N GLU A 9 3.69 -13.93 11.37
CA GLU A 9 4.09 -14.83 12.46
C GLU A 9 3.28 -16.13 12.47
N LYS A 10 1.98 -16.02 12.19
CA LYS A 10 1.06 -17.16 12.20
C LYS A 10 1.13 -17.98 10.91
N PHE A 11 1.27 -17.29 9.80
CA PHE A 11 1.15 -17.92 8.49
C PHE A 11 2.50 -18.42 7.92
N CYS A 12 3.61 -17.78 8.24
CA CYS A 12 4.94 -18.14 7.75
C CYS A 12 6.02 -17.92 8.81
N LYS A 13 5.91 -18.70 9.89
CA LYS A 13 6.81 -18.60 11.03
C LYS A 13 8.31 -18.66 10.67
N PRO A 14 8.79 -19.51 9.74
CA PRO A 14 10.20 -19.55 9.38
C PRO A 14 10.72 -18.23 8.81
N LEU A 15 9.87 -17.48 8.11
CA LEU A 15 10.23 -16.17 7.57
C LEU A 15 10.15 -15.08 8.66
N TYR A 16 9.18 -15.18 9.54
CA TYR A 16 9.04 -14.29 10.70
C TYR A 16 10.21 -14.42 11.68
N ASP A 17 10.70 -15.62 11.96
CA ASP A 17 11.84 -15.87 12.86
C ASP A 17 13.15 -15.22 12.37
N LEU A 18 13.20 -14.76 11.12
CA LEU A 18 14.32 -14.00 10.58
C LEU A 18 14.26 -12.49 10.90
N VAL A 19 13.23 -12.01 11.60
CA VAL A 19 13.06 -10.58 11.95
C VAL A 19 14.25 -10.10 12.78
N ASP A 20 14.68 -10.87 13.78
CA ASP A 20 15.84 -10.49 14.62
C ASP A 20 17.13 -10.40 13.81
N LEU A 21 17.32 -11.32 12.87
CA LEU A 21 18.45 -11.26 11.95
C LEU A 21 18.40 -9.99 11.09
N ARG A 22 17.24 -9.62 10.60
CA ARG A 22 17.04 -8.40 9.79
C ARG A 22 17.33 -7.13 10.56
N THR A 23 16.93 -7.05 11.83
CA THR A 23 17.19 -5.86 12.67
C THR A 23 18.67 -5.59 12.89
N ARG A 24 19.50 -6.65 12.82
CA ARG A 24 20.96 -6.55 12.93
C ARG A 24 21.64 -6.15 11.62
N MET A 25 20.90 -6.15 10.50
CA MET A 25 21.42 -5.79 9.19
C MET A 25 21.10 -4.33 8.88
N VAL A 26 22.12 -3.52 8.64
CA VAL A 26 21.99 -2.08 8.37
C VAL A 26 21.28 -1.80 7.03
N LYS A 27 21.18 -2.80 6.13
CA LYS A 27 20.57 -2.67 4.79
C LYS A 27 19.36 -3.56 4.64
N ARG A 28 18.42 -3.16 3.77
CA ARG A 28 17.30 -4.02 3.38
C ARG A 28 17.83 -5.29 2.72
N THR A 29 17.31 -6.42 3.18
CA THR A 29 17.66 -7.74 2.67
C THR A 29 16.67 -8.16 1.58
N ILE A 30 17.02 -9.20 0.80
CA ILE A 30 16.10 -9.83 -0.16
C ILE A 30 14.84 -10.37 0.50
N LEU A 31 14.89 -10.66 1.80
CA LEU A 31 13.75 -11.16 2.57
C LEU A 31 12.55 -10.21 2.50
N THR A 32 12.78 -8.88 2.54
CA THR A 32 11.71 -7.89 2.41
C THR A 32 11.00 -7.94 1.06
N THR A 33 11.66 -8.43 0.02
CA THR A 33 11.05 -8.65 -1.30
C THR A 33 10.25 -9.94 -1.32
N ILE A 34 10.78 -11.01 -0.70
CA ILE A 34 10.11 -12.32 -0.66
C ILE A 34 8.82 -12.24 0.17
N GLU A 35 8.83 -11.55 1.29
CA GLU A 35 7.69 -11.42 2.21
C GLU A 35 6.40 -10.95 1.53
N VAL A 36 6.49 -9.96 0.63
CA VAL A 36 5.32 -9.43 -0.08
C VAL A 36 4.81 -10.35 -1.19
N LEU A 37 5.59 -11.36 -1.57
CA LEU A 37 5.28 -12.29 -2.67
C LEU A 37 4.70 -13.62 -2.19
N VAL A 38 4.78 -13.91 -0.90
CA VAL A 38 4.33 -15.22 -0.35
C VAL A 38 2.85 -15.47 -0.65
N GLY A 39 2.00 -14.43 -0.55
CA GLY A 39 0.62 -14.43 -1.00
C GLY A 39 -0.18 -15.69 -0.55
N PRO A 40 -0.51 -15.81 0.74
CA PRO A 40 -1.17 -16.99 1.32
C PRO A 40 -2.60 -17.18 0.86
N ILE A 41 -3.23 -16.13 0.35
CA ILE A 41 -4.60 -16.18 -0.19
C ILE A 41 -4.53 -16.09 -1.70
N ARG A 42 -5.25 -17.01 -2.36
CA ARG A 42 -5.42 -17.03 -3.81
C ARG A 42 -6.90 -16.94 -4.16
N ALA A 43 -7.21 -16.10 -5.11
CA ALA A 43 -8.56 -16.01 -5.63
C ALA A 43 -8.88 -17.19 -6.54
N LYS A 44 -10.16 -17.52 -6.64
CA LYS A 44 -10.65 -18.59 -7.51
C LYS A 44 -10.41 -18.30 -9.00
N ASN A 45 -10.47 -17.02 -9.37
CA ASN A 45 -10.32 -16.58 -10.78
C ASN A 45 -8.93 -15.95 -11.00
N LYS A 46 -8.74 -14.71 -10.54
CA LYS A 46 -7.49 -13.96 -10.72
C LYS A 46 -7.00 -13.39 -9.40
N THR A 47 -5.69 -13.49 -9.19
CA THR A 47 -5.02 -12.93 -8.02
C THR A 47 -4.11 -11.80 -8.46
N HIS A 48 -4.31 -10.61 -7.90
CA HIS A 48 -3.56 -9.41 -8.22
C HIS A 48 -2.65 -9.02 -7.06
N LEU A 49 -1.42 -8.60 -7.38
CA LEU A 49 -0.46 -8.06 -6.42
C LEU A 49 -0.41 -6.54 -6.56
N LEU A 50 -0.53 -5.83 -5.46
CA LEU A 50 -0.17 -4.41 -5.34
C LEU A 50 0.99 -4.32 -4.36
N THR A 51 2.13 -3.79 -4.79
CA THR A 51 3.28 -3.56 -3.92
C THR A 51 4.06 -2.31 -4.32
N GLY A 52 4.84 -1.80 -3.39
CA GLY A 52 5.69 -0.64 -3.63
C GLY A 52 7.13 -1.02 -3.92
N TYR A 53 7.87 -0.11 -4.53
CA TYR A 53 9.32 -0.24 -4.71
C TYR A 53 10.04 1.09 -4.47
N VAL A 54 11.33 1.03 -4.12
CA VAL A 54 12.18 2.20 -3.87
C VAL A 54 13.15 2.45 -5.03
N HIS A 55 13.92 1.44 -5.42
CA HIS A 55 14.99 1.57 -6.40
C HIS A 55 14.55 1.16 -7.80
N ALA A 56 15.02 1.88 -8.81
CA ALA A 56 14.63 1.68 -10.21
C ALA A 56 14.96 0.28 -10.77
N ALA A 57 15.90 -0.44 -10.17
CA ALA A 57 16.25 -1.80 -10.59
C ALA A 57 15.25 -2.89 -10.13
N TYR A 58 14.35 -2.56 -9.18
CA TYR A 58 13.46 -3.56 -8.58
C TYR A 58 12.23 -3.96 -9.43
N PRO A 59 11.59 -3.10 -10.22
CA PRO A 59 10.39 -3.50 -10.94
C PRO A 59 10.54 -4.75 -11.81
N PRO A 60 11.62 -4.96 -12.60
CA PRO A 60 11.81 -6.21 -13.33
C PRO A 60 11.94 -7.43 -12.40
N VAL A 61 12.63 -7.27 -11.27
CA VAL A 61 12.82 -8.35 -10.28
C VAL A 61 11.48 -8.73 -9.68
N TYR A 62 10.70 -7.75 -9.18
CA TYR A 62 9.36 -7.99 -8.65
C TYR A 62 8.43 -8.62 -9.69
N SER A 63 8.47 -8.14 -10.94
CA SER A 63 7.65 -8.70 -12.01
C SER A 63 7.92 -10.18 -12.23
N ASN A 64 9.19 -10.56 -12.35
CA ASN A 64 9.57 -11.95 -12.57
C ASN A 64 9.19 -12.84 -11.38
N LEU A 65 9.49 -12.40 -10.18
CA LEU A 65 9.15 -13.15 -8.96
C LEU A 65 7.63 -13.26 -8.77
N ALA A 66 6.86 -12.21 -9.06
CA ALA A 66 5.41 -12.24 -8.96
C ALA A 66 4.77 -13.20 -9.97
N LYS A 67 5.31 -13.29 -11.19
CA LYS A 67 4.89 -14.28 -12.19
C LYS A 67 5.16 -15.71 -11.70
N VAL A 68 6.36 -15.97 -11.18
CA VAL A 68 6.72 -17.28 -10.61
C VAL A 68 5.84 -17.61 -9.40
N ALA A 69 5.53 -16.61 -8.57
CA ALA A 69 4.62 -16.76 -7.45
C ALA A 69 3.15 -16.92 -7.86
N GLY A 70 2.80 -16.86 -9.15
CA GLY A 70 1.45 -17.13 -9.68
C GLY A 70 0.46 -15.98 -9.55
N PHE A 71 0.92 -14.73 -9.53
CA PHE A 71 0.03 -13.58 -9.62
C PHE A 71 -0.33 -13.29 -11.08
N ASP A 72 -1.62 -13.13 -11.37
CA ASP A 72 -2.12 -12.81 -12.72
C ASP A 72 -1.79 -11.38 -13.14
N THR A 73 -1.69 -10.48 -12.20
CA THR A 73 -1.32 -9.08 -12.42
C THR A 73 -0.46 -8.61 -11.26
N ALA A 74 0.59 -7.86 -11.52
CA ALA A 74 1.28 -7.11 -10.50
C ALA A 74 1.29 -5.62 -10.84
N VAL A 75 0.96 -4.80 -9.86
CA VAL A 75 1.02 -3.33 -9.89
C VAL A 75 2.11 -2.89 -8.94
N LEU A 76 3.21 -2.36 -9.49
CA LEU A 76 4.42 -2.00 -8.78
C LEU A 76 4.52 -0.47 -8.73
N VAL A 77 4.28 0.10 -7.59
CA VAL A 77 4.17 1.56 -7.42
C VAL A 77 5.48 2.14 -6.92
N LYS A 78 5.94 3.22 -7.54
CA LYS A 78 6.99 4.08 -6.97
C LYS A 78 6.41 4.85 -5.78
N GLY A 79 6.21 4.15 -4.69
CA GLY A 79 5.52 4.69 -3.53
C GLY A 79 6.43 5.49 -2.59
N VAL A 80 5.79 6.23 -1.71
CA VAL A 80 6.47 6.95 -0.63
C VAL A 80 7.09 5.92 0.32
N GLU A 81 8.37 6.06 0.58
CA GLU A 81 9.16 5.14 1.43
C GLU A 81 9.04 3.65 1.02
N GLY A 82 8.71 3.39 -0.24
CA GLY A 82 8.50 2.03 -0.74
C GLY A 82 7.11 1.45 -0.45
N GLY A 83 6.19 2.26 0.03
CA GLY A 83 4.79 1.90 0.18
C GLY A 83 4.04 1.84 -1.16
N VAL A 84 2.76 1.51 -1.11
CA VAL A 84 1.91 1.34 -2.30
C VAL A 84 1.30 2.65 -2.80
N SER A 85 1.44 3.73 -2.05
CA SER A 85 0.88 5.04 -2.41
C SER A 85 1.92 5.94 -3.06
N PRO A 86 1.67 6.48 -4.25
CA PRO A 86 2.57 7.44 -4.87
C PRO A 86 2.58 8.76 -4.11
N ALA A 87 3.57 9.60 -4.38
CA ALA A 87 3.63 10.95 -3.82
C ALA A 87 2.46 11.79 -4.32
N LEU A 88 1.76 12.48 -3.42
CA LEU A 88 0.58 13.28 -3.76
C LEU A 88 0.90 14.51 -4.62
N ARG A 89 2.13 15.02 -4.54
CA ARG A 89 2.56 16.26 -5.22
C ARG A 89 2.99 16.11 -6.67
N GLY A 90 2.92 14.90 -7.24
CA GLY A 90 3.41 14.68 -8.60
C GLY A 90 3.01 13.33 -9.18
N ASP A 91 3.44 13.10 -10.41
CA ASP A 91 3.11 11.89 -11.16
C ASP A 91 3.51 10.61 -10.43
N GLY A 92 2.58 9.71 -10.27
CA GLY A 92 2.81 8.36 -9.78
C GLY A 92 3.37 7.47 -10.87
N LYS A 93 4.64 7.08 -10.74
CA LYS A 93 5.27 6.12 -11.63
C LYS A 93 4.90 4.70 -11.21
N VAL A 94 4.38 3.93 -12.16
CA VAL A 94 3.91 2.57 -11.94
C VAL A 94 4.45 1.65 -13.02
N PHE A 95 4.93 0.49 -12.61
CA PHE A 95 5.18 -0.64 -13.50
C PHE A 95 4.12 -1.70 -13.28
N TYR A 96 3.69 -2.38 -14.33
CA TYR A 96 2.69 -3.44 -14.20
C TYR A 96 2.79 -4.45 -15.33
N TYR A 97 2.30 -5.64 -15.07
CA TYR A 97 1.97 -6.63 -16.10
C TYR A 97 0.55 -7.19 -15.85
N SER A 98 -0.08 -7.71 -16.87
CA SER A 98 -1.34 -8.44 -16.77
C SER A 98 -1.25 -9.71 -17.64
N GLY A 99 -1.55 -10.86 -17.04
CA GLY A 99 -1.38 -12.16 -17.68
C GLY A 99 0.08 -12.41 -18.10
N ASN A 100 0.25 -12.84 -19.32
CA ASN A 100 1.58 -13.15 -19.89
C ASN A 100 2.28 -11.93 -20.52
N ASN A 101 1.67 -10.75 -20.44
CA ASN A 101 2.23 -9.55 -21.06
C ASN A 101 3.58 -9.19 -20.44
N GLU A 102 4.38 -8.45 -21.20
CA GLU A 102 5.63 -7.86 -20.71
C GLU A 102 5.36 -6.78 -19.66
N LEU A 103 6.38 -6.47 -18.88
CA LEU A 103 6.35 -5.38 -17.91
C LEU A 103 6.22 -4.04 -18.64
N GLN A 104 5.18 -3.29 -18.30
CA GLN A 104 4.88 -1.96 -18.84
C GLN A 104 5.14 -0.90 -17.79
N GLU A 105 5.52 0.30 -18.24
CA GLU A 105 5.64 1.49 -17.41
C GLU A 105 4.55 2.48 -17.78
N THR A 106 3.93 3.10 -16.77
CA THR A 106 2.98 4.20 -16.94
C THR A 106 3.13 5.23 -15.82
N LYS A 107 2.54 6.40 -16.05
CA LYS A 107 2.46 7.47 -15.07
C LYS A 107 1.03 7.93 -14.92
N PHE A 108 0.68 8.31 -13.72
CA PHE A 108 -0.63 8.84 -13.37
C PHE A 108 -0.46 10.24 -12.78
N ASP A 109 -1.08 11.24 -13.42
CA ASP A 109 -1.10 12.62 -12.91
C ASP A 109 -2.25 12.78 -11.91
N PRO A 110 -2.00 13.07 -10.62
CA PRO A 110 -3.04 13.27 -9.64
C PRO A 110 -3.94 14.47 -9.94
N LYS A 111 -3.41 15.50 -10.64
CA LYS A 111 -4.20 16.66 -11.02
C LYS A 111 -5.31 16.31 -12.00
N SER A 112 -5.11 15.31 -12.85
CA SER A 112 -6.15 14.85 -13.79
C SER A 112 -7.39 14.31 -13.11
N ILE A 113 -7.30 13.93 -11.83
CA ILE A 113 -8.40 13.49 -10.98
C ILE A 113 -8.71 14.49 -9.84
N SER A 114 -8.31 15.74 -10.00
CA SER A 114 -8.56 16.85 -9.05
C SER A 114 -7.92 16.64 -7.69
N ILE A 115 -6.71 16.09 -7.64
CA ILE A 115 -5.87 16.05 -6.44
C ILE A 115 -4.74 17.05 -6.60
N GLU A 116 -4.80 18.13 -5.82
CA GLU A 116 -3.83 19.24 -5.86
C GLU A 116 -3.15 19.41 -4.51
N GLN A 117 -2.25 18.46 -4.19
CA GLN A 117 -1.48 18.47 -2.95
C GLN A 117 -0.03 18.87 -3.19
N ASN A 118 0.51 19.74 -2.32
CA ASN A 118 1.92 20.13 -2.35
C ASN A 118 2.81 19.20 -1.51
N MET A 119 2.21 18.27 -0.78
CA MET A 119 2.91 17.35 0.11
C MET A 119 3.25 16.03 -0.58
N ARG A 120 4.29 15.38 -0.11
CA ARG A 120 4.71 14.07 -0.60
C ARG A 120 3.81 12.95 -0.08
N ALA A 121 3.47 13.03 1.19
CA ALA A 121 2.70 12.00 1.90
C ALA A 121 1.76 12.63 2.92
N VAL A 122 0.84 11.83 3.43
CA VAL A 122 0.03 12.18 4.60
C VAL A 122 0.96 12.48 5.77
N PRO A 123 0.80 13.63 6.44
CA PRO A 123 1.57 13.93 7.64
C PRO A 123 1.36 12.84 8.70
N LEU A 124 2.45 12.44 9.33
CA LEU A 124 2.36 11.55 10.48
C LEU A 124 1.68 12.28 11.65
N PRO A 125 0.92 11.57 12.49
CA PRO A 125 0.36 12.15 13.70
C PRO A 125 1.46 12.77 14.56
N ASN A 126 1.20 13.95 15.11
CA ASN A 126 2.11 14.53 16.10
C ASN A 126 2.10 13.61 17.32
N LEU A 127 3.22 12.96 17.53
CA LEU A 127 3.51 12.36 18.82
C LEU A 127 4.02 13.50 19.69
N ASP A 128 3.50 13.62 20.91
CA ASP A 128 4.03 14.56 21.88
C ASP A 128 5.54 14.29 21.97
N LYS A 129 6.33 15.27 21.53
CA LYS A 129 7.77 15.16 21.60
C LYS A 129 8.13 15.09 23.08
N GLN A 130 8.59 13.96 23.54
CA GLN A 130 9.33 13.93 24.79
C GLN A 130 10.56 14.81 24.56
N GLU A 131 10.66 15.89 25.33
CA GLU A 131 11.79 16.81 25.27
C GLU A 131 13.08 16.02 25.47
N GLY A 132 13.99 16.06 24.50
CA GLY A 132 15.32 15.47 24.62
C GLY A 132 15.68 14.35 23.65
N VAL A 133 14.78 13.85 22.81
CA VAL A 133 15.09 12.80 21.82
C VAL A 133 15.69 13.41 20.57
N LYS A 134 16.95 13.09 20.27
CA LYS A 134 17.58 13.43 18.98
C LYS A 134 17.00 12.53 17.91
N LEU A 135 16.60 13.13 16.77
CA LEU A 135 15.98 12.44 15.61
C LEU A 135 16.88 11.38 14.94
N ASP A 136 18.15 11.28 15.36
CA ASP A 136 19.16 10.39 14.78
C ASP A 136 19.26 9.03 15.51
N GLU A 137 18.65 8.92 16.67
CA GLU A 137 18.54 7.65 17.39
C GLU A 137 17.23 6.99 16.94
N ILE A 138 17.30 5.74 16.51
CA ILE A 138 16.13 4.87 16.37
C ILE A 138 15.63 4.68 17.81
N SER A 139 14.85 5.65 18.28
CA SER A 139 14.40 5.65 19.66
C SER A 139 13.28 4.63 19.80
N SER A 140 13.47 3.72 20.72
CA SER A 140 12.48 2.80 21.25
C SER A 140 11.30 3.49 21.97
N ASP A 141 11.27 4.81 22.01
CA ASP A 141 10.37 5.60 22.85
C ASP A 141 9.10 6.07 22.17
N ILE A 142 8.85 5.62 20.92
CA ILE A 142 7.56 5.84 20.28
C ILE A 142 6.55 4.89 20.91
N ASN A 143 5.52 5.44 21.54
CA ASN A 143 4.35 4.64 21.92
C ASN A 143 3.65 4.13 20.65
N VAL A 144 3.98 2.90 20.28
CA VAL A 144 3.47 2.28 19.03
C VAL A 144 1.94 2.16 19.06
N GLU A 145 1.34 1.94 20.23
CA GLU A 145 -0.11 1.81 20.37
C GLU A 145 -0.81 3.15 20.11
N ASP A 146 -0.32 4.24 20.72
CA ASP A 146 -0.86 5.59 20.50
C ASP A 146 -0.66 6.04 19.04
N PHE A 147 0.51 5.77 18.47
CA PHE A 147 0.78 6.08 17.06
C PHE A 147 -0.14 5.31 16.12
N SER A 148 -0.35 4.03 16.37
CA SER A 148 -1.24 3.17 15.58
C SER A 148 -2.69 3.63 15.70
N ALA A 149 -3.15 3.98 16.91
CA ALA A 149 -4.48 4.49 17.15
C ALA A 149 -4.75 5.79 16.38
N LYS A 150 -3.87 6.78 16.49
CA LYS A 150 -3.98 8.06 15.78
C LYS A 150 -3.92 7.88 14.25
N THR A 151 -3.06 7.00 13.76
CA THR A 151 -2.97 6.70 12.33
C THR A 151 -4.22 6.01 11.82
N SER A 152 -4.77 5.08 12.59
CA SER A 152 -6.04 4.40 12.27
C SER A 152 -7.21 5.37 12.22
N GLU A 153 -7.27 6.31 13.16
CA GLU A 153 -8.30 7.35 13.19
C GLU A 153 -8.28 8.19 11.90
N ILE A 154 -7.10 8.66 11.46
CA ILE A 154 -6.93 9.40 10.21
C ILE A 154 -7.43 8.57 9.01
N GLY A 155 -7.11 7.28 8.96
CA GLY A 155 -7.57 6.38 7.90
C GLY A 155 -9.08 6.18 7.89
N ILE A 156 -9.68 6.00 9.07
CA ILE A 156 -11.13 5.85 9.24
C ILE A 156 -11.86 7.15 8.87
N GLU A 157 -11.36 8.30 9.27
CA GLU A 157 -11.92 9.60 8.87
C GLU A 157 -11.90 9.77 7.34
N ALA A 158 -10.81 9.38 6.68
CA ALA A 158 -10.72 9.41 5.23
C ALA A 158 -11.75 8.47 4.55
N LEU A 159 -11.95 7.26 5.09
CA LEU A 159 -13.01 6.34 4.63
C LEU A 159 -14.42 6.88 4.89
N ASN A 160 -14.59 7.72 5.91
CA ASN A 160 -15.84 8.44 6.20
C ASN A 160 -16.06 9.65 5.28
N GLY A 161 -15.14 9.90 4.36
CA GLY A 161 -15.24 10.98 3.40
C GLY A 161 -14.67 12.32 3.86
N LYS A 162 -13.97 12.38 4.99
CA LYS A 162 -13.29 13.61 5.43
C LYS A 162 -12.24 14.02 4.39
N ASP A 163 -12.38 15.24 3.86
CA ASP A 163 -11.45 15.78 2.88
C ASP A 163 -10.06 15.98 3.47
N GLY A 164 -9.04 15.77 2.64
CA GLY A 164 -7.67 15.95 3.04
C GLY A 164 -6.72 14.92 2.40
N PRO A 165 -5.43 15.02 2.72
CA PRO A 165 -4.39 14.21 2.07
C PRO A 165 -4.58 12.69 2.27
N ALA A 166 -5.17 12.25 3.36
CA ALA A 166 -5.46 10.84 3.59
C ALA A 166 -6.52 10.29 2.60
N LYS A 167 -7.62 11.03 2.42
CA LYS A 167 -8.65 10.69 1.42
C LYS A 167 -8.09 10.73 0.01
N ASP A 168 -7.29 11.75 -0.32
CA ASP A 168 -6.64 11.88 -1.62
C ASP A 168 -5.69 10.70 -1.90
N THR A 169 -4.96 10.24 -0.89
CA THR A 169 -4.10 9.05 -0.98
C THR A 169 -4.91 7.79 -1.29
N LEU A 170 -6.05 7.59 -0.62
CA LEU A 170 -6.95 6.46 -0.89
C LEU A 170 -7.49 6.52 -2.33
N ILE A 171 -7.94 7.71 -2.76
CA ILE A 171 -8.47 7.91 -4.11
C ILE A 171 -7.38 7.64 -5.15
N TYR A 172 -6.19 8.21 -4.97
CA TYR A 172 -5.10 8.10 -5.92
C TYR A 172 -4.63 6.65 -6.08
N THR A 173 -4.33 5.99 -4.96
CA THR A 173 -3.86 4.59 -4.95
C THR A 173 -4.94 3.64 -5.47
N GLY A 174 -6.18 3.83 -5.05
CA GLY A 174 -7.31 3.04 -5.52
C GLY A 174 -7.57 3.21 -7.01
N ALA A 175 -7.53 4.44 -7.52
CA ALA A 175 -7.78 4.74 -8.92
C ALA A 175 -6.71 4.16 -9.86
N LEU A 176 -5.42 4.35 -9.55
CA LEU A 176 -4.35 3.78 -10.37
C LEU A 176 -4.40 2.24 -10.39
N THR A 177 -4.66 1.63 -9.24
CA THR A 177 -4.77 0.17 -9.13
C THR A 177 -5.96 -0.36 -9.92
N LEU A 178 -7.13 0.28 -9.73
CA LEU A 178 -8.37 -0.13 -10.39
C LEU A 178 -8.30 0.04 -11.90
N SER A 179 -7.68 1.14 -12.40
CA SER A 179 -7.53 1.39 -13.83
C SER A 179 -6.72 0.28 -14.52
N ILE A 180 -5.66 -0.18 -13.89
CA ILE A 180 -4.81 -1.27 -14.43
C ILE A 180 -5.55 -2.61 -14.38
N ILE A 181 -6.14 -2.96 -13.22
CA ILE A 181 -6.79 -4.27 -13.02
C ILE A 181 -8.01 -4.42 -13.92
N LYS A 182 -8.80 -3.36 -14.07
CA LYS A 182 -10.03 -3.38 -14.89
C LYS A 182 -9.83 -2.92 -16.33
N ASN A 183 -8.64 -2.42 -16.68
CA ASN A 183 -8.36 -1.82 -17.98
C ASN A 183 -9.36 -0.70 -18.35
N ILE A 184 -9.57 0.22 -17.42
CA ILE A 184 -10.43 1.41 -17.60
C ILE A 184 -9.59 2.68 -17.47
N SER A 185 -10.13 3.82 -17.90
CA SER A 185 -9.43 5.09 -17.77
C SER A 185 -9.20 5.46 -16.31
N PHE A 186 -8.10 6.21 -16.05
CA PHE A 186 -7.77 6.67 -14.70
C PHE A 186 -8.88 7.54 -14.09
N ASN A 187 -9.49 8.42 -14.90
CA ASN A 187 -10.59 9.27 -14.48
C ASN A 187 -11.86 8.47 -14.12
N GLU A 188 -12.17 7.45 -14.89
CA GLU A 188 -13.28 6.55 -14.59
C GLU A 188 -13.03 5.78 -13.29
N ALA A 189 -11.83 5.23 -13.12
CA ALA A 189 -11.44 4.54 -11.90
C ALA A 189 -11.54 5.48 -10.69
N ALA A 190 -11.01 6.72 -10.79
CA ALA A 190 -11.11 7.72 -9.73
C ALA A 190 -12.56 8.06 -9.39
N SER A 191 -13.43 8.21 -10.38
CA SER A 191 -14.86 8.45 -10.16
C SER A 191 -15.51 7.30 -9.37
N GLN A 192 -15.20 6.04 -9.71
CA GLN A 192 -15.70 4.88 -8.97
C GLN A 192 -15.22 4.87 -7.51
N ILE A 193 -13.93 5.15 -7.25
CA ILE A 193 -13.38 5.21 -5.89
C ILE A 193 -14.00 6.36 -5.08
N LYS A 194 -14.07 7.58 -5.66
CA LYS A 194 -14.71 8.74 -5.02
C LYS A 194 -16.17 8.43 -4.66
N LYS A 195 -16.92 7.82 -5.57
CA LYS A 195 -18.31 7.41 -5.32
C LYS A 195 -18.40 6.39 -4.18
N ALA A 196 -17.51 5.42 -4.12
CA ALA A 196 -17.52 4.41 -3.06
C ALA A 196 -17.24 5.03 -1.67
N ILE A 197 -16.31 5.97 -1.57
CA ILE A 197 -16.00 6.68 -0.33
C ILE A 197 -17.15 7.61 0.05
N ASN A 198 -17.58 8.49 -0.87
CA ASN A 198 -18.57 9.52 -0.57
C ASN A 198 -19.99 8.96 -0.29
N SER A 199 -20.31 7.77 -0.78
CA SER A 199 -21.58 7.08 -0.48
C SER A 199 -21.54 6.26 0.81
N GLY A 200 -20.42 6.21 1.51
CA GLY A 200 -20.24 5.37 2.70
C GLY A 200 -19.98 3.89 2.41
N LYS A 201 -20.10 3.43 1.16
CA LYS A 201 -19.91 2.01 0.81
C LYS A 201 -18.55 1.47 1.15
N ALA A 202 -17.49 2.27 1.02
CA ALA A 202 -16.13 1.87 1.38
C ALA A 202 -16.01 1.61 2.88
N LYS A 203 -16.59 2.50 3.71
CA LYS A 203 -16.68 2.36 5.15
C LYS A 203 -17.49 1.12 5.54
N ASP A 204 -18.69 0.98 4.97
CA ASP A 204 -19.58 -0.14 5.28
C ASP A 204 -18.90 -1.47 4.93
N PHE A 205 -18.22 -1.54 3.78
CA PHE A 205 -17.43 -2.71 3.40
C PHE A 205 -16.32 -2.98 4.40
N PHE A 206 -15.61 -1.96 4.87
CA PHE A 206 -14.52 -2.11 5.85
C PHE A 206 -15.05 -2.68 7.18
N TYR A 207 -16.15 -2.15 7.71
CA TYR A 207 -16.69 -2.56 9.01
C TYR A 207 -17.50 -3.85 8.97
N ASN A 208 -18.22 -4.10 7.87
CA ASN A 208 -19.10 -5.27 7.74
C ASN A 208 -18.42 -6.47 7.10
N SER A 209 -17.14 -6.34 6.71
CA SER A 209 -16.38 -7.48 6.21
C SER A 209 -16.06 -8.45 7.33
N ILE A 210 -16.12 -9.75 7.01
CA ILE A 210 -15.72 -10.80 7.95
C ILE A 210 -14.21 -10.69 8.16
N TRP A 211 -13.81 -10.42 9.39
CA TRP A 211 -12.41 -10.42 9.79
C TRP A 211 -11.91 -11.86 9.87
N ILE A 212 -11.17 -12.29 8.89
CA ILE A 212 -10.51 -13.60 8.93
C ILE A 212 -9.12 -13.36 9.50
N ILE A 213 -8.96 -13.60 10.80
CA ILE A 213 -7.64 -13.75 11.40
C ILE A 213 -7.26 -15.22 11.20
N ILE A 214 -6.33 -15.49 10.30
CA ILE A 214 -5.71 -16.80 10.18
C ILE A 214 -4.77 -16.94 11.40
N LYS A 215 -5.25 -17.65 12.39
CA LYS A 215 -4.48 -18.01 13.60
C LYS A 215 -3.62 -19.23 13.32
#